data_0732425387e8788cdfde3056894cfffa
#
_entry.id   0732425387e8788cdfde3056894cfffa
#
_cell.length_a   1.000
_cell.length_b   1.000
_cell.length_c   1.000
_cell.angle_alpha   90.00
_cell.angle_beta   90.00
_cell.angle_gamma   90.00
#
_symmetry.space_group_name_H-M   'P 1'
#
loop_
_entity.id
_entity.type
_entity.pdbx_description
1 polymer ?
#
loop_
_entity_poly.entity_id
_entity_poly.type
_entity_poly.pdbx_seq_one_letter_code
_entity_poly.pdbx_strand_id
1 'polypeptide(L)'
;MRGRGTGGTGGAVAVTAGTGTAKTGGAITLTTGAGTATTTGAMTITTVNAGTNGISGALIFSSGTTSKGCSGTISVGTGAATKGAGGAISVTVGSAAASAGGAVTVAAGAAAAGAGGDMTLAAGAATAGTADG
;
A
#
# COMPACT_ATOMS: atom_id res chain seq x y z
N MET A 1 -3.93 21.08 -8.53
CA MET A 1 -3.41 21.51 -9.87
C MET A 1 -3.86 20.47 -10.89
N ARG A 2 -4.70 20.82 -11.87
CA ARG A 2 -5.18 19.88 -12.90
C ARG A 2 -4.52 20.28 -14.21
N GLY A 3 -3.58 19.47 -14.72
CA GLY A 3 -3.10 19.60 -16.10
C GLY A 3 -4.15 19.01 -17.07
N ARG A 4 -4.82 19.83 -17.86
CA ARG A 4 -5.72 19.40 -18.92
C ARG A 4 -4.95 19.37 -20.23
N GLY A 5 -4.74 18.18 -20.79
CA GLY A 5 -4.25 18.02 -22.16
C GLY A 5 -5.44 18.00 -23.12
N THR A 6 -5.52 18.96 -24.04
CA THR A 6 -6.45 18.92 -25.16
C THR A 6 -5.71 18.34 -26.37
N GLY A 7 -5.92 17.04 -26.64
CA GLY A 7 -5.34 16.34 -27.81
C GLY A 7 -3.94 15.74 -27.60
N GLY A 8 -3.46 15.60 -26.35
CA GLY A 8 -2.15 15.01 -26.02
C GLY A 8 -2.14 14.33 -24.66
N THR A 9 -0.98 13.85 -24.24
CA THR A 9 -0.77 13.27 -22.91
C THR A 9 -0.97 14.32 -21.81
N GLY A 10 -1.65 13.99 -20.72
CA GLY A 10 -1.79 14.84 -19.54
C GLY A 10 -0.43 15.11 -18.87
N GLY A 11 -0.33 16.24 -18.16
CA GLY A 11 0.86 16.59 -17.41
C GLY A 11 1.07 15.67 -16.19
N ALA A 12 2.32 15.36 -15.89
CA ALA A 12 2.71 14.61 -14.69
C ALA A 12 2.77 15.52 -13.46
N VAL A 13 2.51 14.95 -12.29
CA VAL A 13 2.86 15.53 -10.97
C VAL A 13 3.96 14.65 -10.38
N ALA A 14 5.12 15.24 -10.09
CA ALA A 14 6.23 14.56 -9.43
C ALA A 14 6.49 15.20 -8.05
N VAL A 15 6.57 14.38 -7.02
CA VAL A 15 7.00 14.80 -5.67
C VAL A 15 8.26 14.01 -5.33
N THR A 16 9.38 14.70 -5.18
CA THR A 16 10.68 14.09 -4.98
C THR A 16 11.38 14.71 -3.78
N ALA A 17 11.82 13.89 -2.84
CA ALA A 17 12.65 14.34 -1.74
C ALA A 17 14.11 14.50 -2.18
N GLY A 18 14.87 15.33 -1.47
CA GLY A 18 16.26 15.63 -1.79
C GLY A 18 17.19 14.43 -1.65
N THR A 19 18.21 14.38 -2.48
CA THR A 19 19.28 13.37 -2.45
C THR A 19 20.32 13.71 -1.40
N GLY A 20 20.68 12.75 -0.54
CA GLY A 20 21.84 12.87 0.36
C GLY A 20 23.08 12.23 -0.29
N THR A 21 24.14 12.99 -0.52
CA THR A 21 25.39 12.48 -1.13
C THR A 21 26.34 11.83 -0.13
N ALA A 22 26.28 12.23 1.13
CA ALA A 22 27.14 11.72 2.20
C ALA A 22 26.37 11.16 3.41
N LYS A 23 25.05 11.33 3.43
CA LYS A 23 24.16 10.89 4.51
C LYS A 23 22.81 10.45 3.89
N THR A 24 21.85 10.16 4.76
CA THR A 24 20.48 9.77 4.37
C THR A 24 19.82 10.82 3.48
N GLY A 25 19.07 10.38 2.48
CA GLY A 25 18.21 11.24 1.67
C GLY A 25 17.02 11.81 2.42
N GLY A 26 16.32 12.76 1.83
CA GLY A 26 15.12 13.37 2.42
C GLY A 26 13.95 12.39 2.47
N ALA A 27 13.06 12.59 3.45
CA ALA A 27 11.81 11.84 3.59
C ALA A 27 10.64 12.56 2.88
N ILE A 28 9.65 11.79 2.47
CA ILE A 28 8.31 12.29 2.10
C ILE A 28 7.32 11.77 3.14
N THR A 29 6.57 12.68 3.77
CA THR A 29 5.54 12.33 4.75
C THR A 29 4.19 12.89 4.31
N LEU A 30 3.17 12.03 4.22
CA LEU A 30 1.80 12.43 3.95
C LEU A 30 0.94 12.00 5.14
N THR A 31 0.30 12.97 5.78
CA THR A 31 -0.52 12.73 6.97
C THR A 31 -1.86 13.45 6.82
N THR A 32 -2.94 12.77 7.14
CA THR A 32 -4.28 13.37 7.18
C THR A 32 -4.49 14.12 8.49
N GLY A 33 -5.46 15.03 8.50
CA GLY A 33 -5.78 15.82 9.68
C GLY A 33 -6.42 14.99 10.79
N ALA A 34 -6.09 15.30 12.04
CA ALA A 34 -6.72 14.72 13.21
C ALA A 34 -8.12 15.33 13.45
N GLY A 35 -9.08 14.49 13.81
CA GLY A 35 -10.36 14.93 14.36
C GLY A 35 -10.31 14.86 15.88
N THR A 36 -10.39 16.00 16.55
CA THR A 36 -10.31 16.05 18.02
C THR A 36 -11.61 15.66 18.71
N ALA A 37 -12.74 15.81 18.05
CA ALA A 37 -14.05 15.47 18.58
C ALA A 37 -14.81 14.41 17.78
N THR A 38 -14.33 14.08 16.58
CA THR A 38 -14.99 13.14 15.66
C THR A 38 -13.97 12.30 14.89
N THR A 39 -14.23 12.03 13.61
CA THR A 39 -13.38 11.22 12.75
C THR A 39 -12.20 11.99 12.15
N THR A 40 -11.09 11.31 11.91
CA THR A 40 -9.94 11.83 11.16
C THR A 40 -10.21 11.86 9.65
N GLY A 41 -9.41 12.61 8.89
CA GLY A 41 -9.49 12.65 7.45
C GLY A 41 -9.11 11.32 6.81
N ALA A 42 -9.69 11.01 5.65
CA ALA A 42 -9.32 9.86 4.84
C ALA A 42 -8.18 10.21 3.88
N MET A 43 -7.32 9.24 3.59
CA MET A 43 -6.36 9.30 2.49
C MET A 43 -6.79 8.33 1.38
N THR A 44 -6.92 8.83 0.15
CA THR A 44 -7.31 8.01 -1.00
C THR A 44 -6.24 8.12 -2.09
N ILE A 45 -5.71 6.98 -2.52
CA ILE A 45 -4.74 6.89 -3.62
C ILE A 45 -5.32 5.93 -4.66
N THR A 46 -5.70 6.44 -5.82
CA THR A 46 -6.34 5.67 -6.88
C THR A 46 -5.82 6.07 -8.26
N THR A 47 -5.79 5.13 -9.18
CA THR A 47 -5.72 5.41 -10.61
C THR A 47 -7.15 5.54 -11.16
N VAL A 48 -7.38 6.50 -12.04
CA VAL A 48 -8.72 6.69 -12.64
C VAL A 48 -9.03 5.60 -13.66
N ASN A 49 -10.32 5.40 -13.90
CA ASN A 49 -10.77 4.47 -14.93
C ASN A 49 -10.25 4.88 -16.31
N ALA A 50 -9.81 3.90 -17.08
CA ALA A 50 -9.45 4.12 -18.49
C ALA A 50 -10.69 4.50 -19.32
N GLY A 51 -10.47 5.18 -20.43
CA GLY A 51 -11.50 5.38 -21.46
C GLY A 51 -11.87 4.09 -22.16
N THR A 52 -12.77 4.19 -23.13
CA THR A 52 -13.41 3.04 -23.83
C THR A 52 -12.44 2.01 -24.39
N ASN A 53 -11.24 2.41 -24.82
CA ASN A 53 -10.23 1.53 -25.43
C ASN A 53 -8.87 1.60 -24.71
N GLY A 54 -8.86 2.03 -23.44
CA GLY A 54 -7.63 2.22 -22.68
C GLY A 54 -7.44 1.19 -21.57
N ILE A 55 -6.25 1.15 -21.00
CA ILE A 55 -5.88 0.40 -19.80
C ILE A 55 -5.70 1.39 -18.67
N SER A 56 -6.20 1.10 -17.47
CA SER A 56 -5.97 1.92 -16.28
C SER A 56 -4.49 1.88 -15.86
N GLY A 57 -4.01 2.98 -15.28
CA GLY A 57 -2.63 3.07 -14.79
C GLY A 57 -2.35 2.08 -13.66
N ALA A 58 -1.09 1.68 -13.51
CA ALA A 58 -0.65 0.88 -12.37
C ALA A 58 -0.53 1.75 -11.11
N LEU A 59 -0.76 1.14 -9.94
CA LEU A 59 -0.41 1.67 -8.63
C LEU A 59 0.69 0.79 -8.05
N ILE A 60 1.88 1.35 -7.79
CA ILE A 60 3.06 0.59 -7.39
C ILE A 60 3.57 1.11 -6.04
N PHE A 61 3.71 0.20 -5.07
CA PHE A 61 4.38 0.43 -3.80
C PHE A 61 5.57 -0.51 -3.70
N SER A 62 6.79 0.02 -3.65
CA SER A 62 8.00 -0.78 -3.53
C SER A 62 9.06 -0.03 -2.71
N SER A 63 9.84 -0.76 -1.92
CA SER A 63 11.10 -0.26 -1.38
C SER A 63 12.20 -0.37 -2.45
N GLY A 64 13.23 0.48 -2.31
CA GLY A 64 14.39 0.44 -3.20
C GLY A 64 15.28 -0.78 -2.97
N THR A 65 16.12 -1.07 -3.95
CA THR A 65 17.16 -2.09 -3.86
C THR A 65 18.42 -1.54 -3.16
N THR A 66 19.24 -2.41 -2.61
CA THR A 66 20.52 -2.06 -2.03
C THR A 66 21.60 -3.02 -2.49
N SER A 67 22.84 -2.54 -2.60
CA SER A 67 23.99 -3.36 -3.01
C SER A 67 24.79 -3.92 -1.84
N LYS A 68 24.71 -3.34 -0.65
CA LYS A 68 25.54 -3.70 0.53
C LYS A 68 24.81 -3.66 1.87
N GLY A 69 23.52 -3.57 1.90
CA GLY A 69 22.75 -3.49 3.15
C GLY A 69 21.42 -4.17 3.02
N CYS A 70 20.52 -3.93 3.96
CA CYS A 70 19.14 -4.40 3.89
C CYS A 70 18.27 -3.40 3.10
N SER A 71 17.34 -3.89 2.30
CA SER A 71 16.30 -3.07 1.68
C SER A 71 15.31 -2.55 2.74
N GLY A 72 14.58 -1.49 2.41
CA GLY A 72 13.55 -0.95 3.30
C GLY A 72 12.36 -1.90 3.45
N THR A 73 11.62 -1.75 4.53
CA THR A 73 10.39 -2.49 4.81
C THR A 73 9.18 -1.78 4.20
N ILE A 74 8.20 -2.55 3.72
CA ILE A 74 6.84 -2.09 3.45
C ILE A 74 5.94 -2.65 4.55
N SER A 75 5.23 -1.77 5.29
CA SER A 75 4.30 -2.16 6.34
C SER A 75 2.89 -1.66 6.01
N VAL A 76 1.92 -2.56 6.03
CA VAL A 76 0.50 -2.27 5.84
C VAL A 76 -0.27 -2.82 7.02
N GLY A 77 -0.90 -1.97 7.79
CA GLY A 77 -1.60 -2.37 9.01
C GLY A 77 -2.70 -1.41 9.39
N THR A 78 -3.65 -1.88 10.18
CA THR A 78 -4.68 -1.06 10.81
C THR A 78 -4.30 -0.76 12.26
N GLY A 79 -4.77 0.38 12.77
CA GLY A 79 -4.56 0.74 14.18
C GLY A 79 -5.40 -0.10 15.13
N ALA A 80 -4.96 -0.15 16.40
CA ALA A 80 -5.72 -0.81 17.46
C ALA A 80 -6.96 0.02 17.84
N ALA A 81 -8.06 -0.65 18.15
CA ALA A 81 -9.26 -0.05 18.72
C ALA A 81 -9.42 -0.50 20.17
N THR A 82 -9.61 0.44 21.10
CA THR A 82 -9.77 0.15 22.55
C THR A 82 -11.21 -0.11 22.97
N LYS A 83 -12.18 0.43 22.23
CA LYS A 83 -13.63 0.33 22.57
C LYS A 83 -14.51 -0.03 21.38
N GLY A 84 -13.93 -0.48 20.30
CA GLY A 84 -14.65 -0.83 19.08
C GLY A 84 -13.92 -1.93 18.32
N ALA A 85 -14.46 -2.34 17.19
CA ALA A 85 -13.79 -3.31 16.33
C ALA A 85 -12.57 -2.67 15.63
N GLY A 86 -11.52 -3.45 15.46
CA GLY A 86 -10.37 -3.07 14.61
C GLY A 86 -10.77 -2.93 13.14
N GLY A 87 -10.05 -2.11 12.38
CA GLY A 87 -10.24 -1.97 10.95
C GLY A 87 -9.83 -3.25 10.20
N ALA A 88 -10.44 -3.50 9.05
CA ALA A 88 -10.08 -4.61 8.18
C ALA A 88 -9.04 -4.19 7.12
N ILE A 89 -8.19 -5.13 6.68
CA ILE A 89 -7.42 -5.04 5.45
C ILE A 89 -8.07 -5.96 4.42
N SER A 90 -8.44 -5.44 3.25
CA SER A 90 -9.00 -6.22 2.16
C SER A 90 -8.10 -6.12 0.92
N VAL A 91 -7.69 -7.28 0.40
CA VAL A 91 -6.94 -7.41 -0.84
C VAL A 91 -7.77 -8.23 -1.82
N THR A 92 -8.26 -7.58 -2.86
CA THR A 92 -9.13 -8.20 -3.86
C THR A 92 -8.69 -7.88 -5.28
N VAL A 93 -8.89 -8.80 -6.18
CA VAL A 93 -8.70 -8.58 -7.62
C VAL A 93 -10.07 -8.47 -8.28
N GLY A 94 -10.22 -7.48 -9.14
CA GLY A 94 -11.46 -7.27 -9.89
C GLY A 94 -11.76 -8.43 -10.82
N SER A 95 -13.06 -8.69 -11.07
CA SER A 95 -13.52 -9.71 -12.00
C SER A 95 -13.28 -9.29 -13.45
N ALA A 96 -13.09 -10.26 -14.34
CA ALA A 96 -13.07 -10.10 -15.78
C ALA A 96 -14.30 -10.76 -16.40
N ALA A 97 -15.02 -10.03 -17.26
CA ALA A 97 -16.23 -10.56 -17.91
C ALA A 97 -15.94 -11.36 -19.18
N ALA A 98 -14.87 -11.06 -19.89
CA ALA A 98 -14.58 -11.63 -21.22
C ALA A 98 -13.16 -12.24 -21.33
N SER A 99 -12.44 -12.37 -20.23
CA SER A 99 -11.05 -12.84 -20.21
C SER A 99 -10.76 -13.52 -18.86
N ALA A 100 -9.55 -14.06 -18.69
CA ALA A 100 -9.13 -14.62 -17.41
C ALA A 100 -9.04 -13.52 -16.33
N GLY A 101 -9.43 -13.82 -15.10
CA GLY A 101 -9.26 -12.95 -13.96
C GLY A 101 -7.79 -12.75 -13.61
N GLY A 102 -7.48 -11.65 -12.93
CA GLY A 102 -6.13 -11.40 -12.41
C GLY A 102 -5.81 -12.30 -11.21
N ALA A 103 -4.53 -12.50 -10.92
CA ALA A 103 -4.06 -13.28 -9.78
C ALA A 103 -3.64 -12.41 -8.61
N VAL A 104 -3.77 -12.92 -7.38
CA VAL A 104 -3.05 -12.44 -6.19
C VAL A 104 -1.87 -13.37 -5.97
N THR A 105 -0.64 -12.82 -5.98
CA THR A 105 0.55 -13.60 -5.72
C THR A 105 1.24 -13.07 -4.46
N VAL A 106 1.48 -13.95 -3.50
CA VAL A 106 2.24 -13.65 -2.27
C VAL A 106 3.39 -14.63 -2.20
N ALA A 107 4.62 -14.12 -2.16
CA ALA A 107 5.81 -14.96 -2.07
C ALA A 107 6.82 -14.36 -1.09
N ALA A 108 7.44 -15.21 -0.28
CA ALA A 108 8.59 -14.83 0.53
C ALA A 108 9.85 -14.72 -0.33
N GLY A 109 10.84 -13.95 0.14
CA GLY A 109 12.08 -13.73 -0.59
C GLY A 109 12.95 -14.98 -0.63
N ALA A 110 13.53 -15.29 -1.79
CA ALA A 110 14.55 -16.32 -1.92
C ALA A 110 15.93 -15.79 -1.47
N ALA A 111 16.74 -16.66 -0.90
CA ALA A 111 18.14 -16.37 -0.59
C ALA A 111 19.07 -17.27 -1.42
N ALA A 112 20.13 -16.67 -1.99
CA ALA A 112 21.15 -17.42 -2.72
C ALA A 112 22.13 -18.15 -1.77
N ALA A 113 22.31 -17.59 -0.55
CA ALA A 113 23.13 -18.18 0.50
C ALA A 113 22.43 -17.90 1.84
N GLY A 114 22.02 -18.93 2.55
CA GLY A 114 21.26 -18.85 3.80
C GLY A 114 19.81 -19.31 3.65
N ALA A 115 19.02 -19.13 4.71
CA ALA A 115 17.59 -19.46 4.69
C ALA A 115 16.80 -18.42 3.89
N GLY A 116 15.82 -18.87 3.13
CA GLY A 116 14.81 -18.00 2.52
C GLY A 116 13.93 -17.33 3.59
N GLY A 117 13.18 -16.33 3.19
CA GLY A 117 12.20 -15.66 4.06
C GLY A 117 10.98 -16.54 4.33
N ASP A 118 10.38 -16.37 5.48
CA ASP A 118 9.15 -17.05 5.87
C ASP A 118 7.90 -16.27 5.46
N MET A 119 6.84 -16.95 5.12
CA MET A 119 5.50 -16.43 5.00
C MET A 119 4.64 -17.01 6.13
N THR A 120 4.18 -16.15 7.03
CA THR A 120 3.32 -16.54 8.14
C THR A 120 1.92 -15.98 7.96
N LEU A 121 0.90 -16.87 7.97
CA LEU A 121 -0.50 -16.49 7.95
C LEU A 121 -1.14 -17.07 9.22
N ALA A 122 -1.60 -16.18 10.10
CA ALA A 122 -2.19 -16.58 11.37
C ALA A 122 -3.55 -15.94 11.57
N ALA A 123 -4.49 -16.70 12.10
CA ALA A 123 -5.76 -16.17 12.58
C ALA A 123 -5.57 -15.44 13.91
N GLY A 124 -6.41 -14.44 14.17
CA GLY A 124 -6.45 -13.76 15.46
C GLY A 124 -6.91 -14.70 16.56
N ALA A 125 -6.24 -14.67 17.71
CA ALA A 125 -6.70 -15.39 18.89
C ALA A 125 -7.81 -14.59 19.60
N ALA A 126 -8.88 -15.26 20.00
CA ALA A 126 -9.82 -14.71 20.96
C ALA A 126 -9.21 -14.85 22.36
N THR A 127 -8.85 -13.74 22.98
CA THR A 127 -8.57 -13.72 24.42
C THR A 127 -9.91 -13.60 25.16
N ALA A 128 -10.75 -14.62 25.04
CA ALA A 128 -12.05 -14.61 25.66
C ALA A 128 -11.90 -14.54 27.18
N GLY A 129 -12.39 -13.46 27.75
CA GLY A 129 -13.09 -13.62 28.99
C GLY A 129 -14.25 -14.59 28.75
N THR A 130 -14.35 -15.63 29.51
CA THR A 130 -15.47 -16.55 29.57
C THR A 130 -16.78 -15.77 29.61
N ALA A 131 -17.54 -15.81 28.54
CA ALA A 131 -18.94 -15.51 28.60
C ALA A 131 -19.59 -16.76 29.23
N ASP A 132 -19.58 -16.82 30.54
CA ASP A 132 -20.53 -17.66 31.26
C ASP A 132 -21.90 -17.01 31.09
N GLY A 133 -22.72 -17.58 30.24
CA GLY A 133 -24.14 -17.32 30.14
C GLY A 133 -24.94 -18.14 31.16
#